data_68a6f8f94e6acca3f96b1b0a8483f68d
#
_entry.id   68a6f8f94e6acca3f96b1b0a8483f68d
#
_cell.length_a   1.000
_cell.length_b   1.000
_cell.length_c   1.000
_cell.angle_alpha   90.00
_cell.angle_beta   90.00
_cell.angle_gamma   90.00
#
_symmetry.space_group_name_H-M   'P 1'
#
loop_
_entity.id
_entity.type
_entity.pdbx_description
1 polymer ?
#
loop_
_entity_poly.entity_id
_entity_poly.type
_entity_poly.pdbx_seq_one_letter_code
_entity_poly.pdbx_strand_id
1 'polypeptide(L)'
;MSYRYNGCSLLLLLCVLLPVTTNAGELVVSQGYVRATPPGVSSSAAYLTLLNETGKRRVLVAVTSDRAKQVMMHQNQWQGDMMQMRHVSQLEIAPGAHFDFEPGGYHLMLTGLAQPLVAGERVLLKFAFQRGDTYEVSLPVLDVGAAMDMKGQH
;
A
#
# COMPACT_ATOMS: atom_id res chain seq x y z
N MET A 1 56.40 -10.63 60.84
CA MET A 1 55.29 -11.46 60.40
C MET A 1 54.51 -10.64 59.38
N SER A 2 54.75 -10.86 58.08
CA SER A 2 54.22 -10.01 56.97
C SER A 2 53.10 -10.78 56.27
N TYR A 3 51.85 -10.33 56.38
CA TYR A 3 50.75 -10.89 55.64
C TYR A 3 50.62 -10.16 54.30
N ARG A 4 50.83 -10.88 53.20
CA ARG A 4 50.60 -10.44 51.82
C ARG A 4 49.19 -10.78 51.44
N TYR A 5 48.33 -9.78 51.22
CA TYR A 5 47.01 -9.96 50.61
C TYR A 5 47.14 -9.99 49.08
N ASN A 6 46.89 -11.18 48.50
CA ASN A 6 46.71 -11.26 47.05
C ASN A 6 45.27 -10.82 46.70
N GLY A 7 45.20 -9.64 46.10
CA GLY A 7 43.95 -9.13 45.55
C GLY A 7 43.58 -9.85 44.25
N CYS A 8 42.59 -10.77 44.35
CA CYS A 8 41.96 -11.35 43.17
C CYS A 8 40.98 -10.34 42.57
N SER A 9 41.41 -9.67 41.50
CA SER A 9 40.57 -8.69 40.78
C SER A 9 39.55 -9.47 39.93
N LEU A 10 38.33 -9.59 40.41
CA LEU A 10 37.20 -10.20 39.69
C LEU A 10 36.69 -9.17 38.67
N LEU A 11 37.12 -9.29 37.41
CA LEU A 11 36.66 -8.49 36.30
C LEU A 11 35.23 -8.94 35.94
N LEU A 12 34.23 -8.21 36.42
CA LEU A 12 32.82 -8.38 36.03
C LEU A 12 32.64 -7.90 34.60
N LEU A 13 32.57 -8.83 33.64
CA LEU A 13 32.25 -8.56 32.24
C LEU A 13 30.79 -8.22 32.14
N LEU A 14 30.45 -6.92 32.16
CA LEU A 14 29.10 -6.39 31.95
C LEU A 14 28.74 -6.54 30.49
N CYS A 15 28.02 -7.62 30.13
CA CYS A 15 27.51 -7.87 28.80
C CYS A 15 26.35 -6.90 28.56
N VAL A 16 26.61 -5.76 27.93
CA VAL A 16 25.59 -4.77 27.50
C VAL A 16 24.82 -5.38 26.33
N LEU A 17 23.65 -5.94 26.61
CA LEU A 17 22.65 -6.33 25.59
C LEU A 17 22.09 -5.04 24.97
N LEU A 18 22.68 -4.62 23.85
CA LEU A 18 22.09 -3.55 23.02
C LEU A 18 20.76 -4.07 22.44
N PRO A 19 19.65 -3.33 22.60
CA PRO A 19 18.40 -3.69 21.92
C PRO A 19 18.62 -3.60 20.42
N VAL A 20 18.50 -4.72 19.73
CA VAL A 20 18.40 -4.74 18.27
C VAL A 20 17.03 -4.15 17.93
N THR A 21 16.98 -2.88 17.58
CA THR A 21 15.79 -2.28 16.99
C THR A 21 15.59 -2.90 15.60
N THR A 22 14.78 -3.94 15.52
CA THR A 22 14.28 -4.43 14.24
C THR A 22 13.42 -3.31 13.66
N ASN A 23 13.92 -2.64 12.65
CA ASN A 23 13.10 -1.78 11.80
C ASN A 23 12.04 -2.72 11.18
N ALA A 24 10.84 -2.73 11.75
CA ALA A 24 9.70 -3.35 11.11
C ALA A 24 9.47 -2.55 9.83
N GLY A 25 9.76 -3.14 8.66
CA GLY A 25 9.56 -2.51 7.37
C GLY A 25 8.13 -1.98 7.24
N GLU A 26 7.91 -1.09 6.31
CA GLU A 26 6.65 -0.38 6.08
C GLU A 26 5.93 -0.91 4.83
N LEU A 27 4.65 -0.60 4.71
CA LEU A 27 3.97 -0.68 3.41
C LEU A 27 4.35 0.55 2.61
N VAL A 28 4.86 0.34 1.40
CA VAL A 28 5.25 1.42 0.49
C VAL A 28 4.30 1.43 -0.70
N VAL A 29 3.80 2.62 -1.03
CA VAL A 29 3.06 2.85 -2.27
C VAL A 29 3.95 3.59 -3.25
N SER A 30 4.08 3.03 -4.45
CA SER A 30 4.78 3.67 -5.56
C SER A 30 3.88 3.81 -6.78
N GLN A 31 4.20 4.75 -7.67
CA GLN A 31 3.55 4.95 -8.98
C GLN A 31 2.02 5.03 -8.92
N GLY A 32 1.46 5.59 -7.83
CA GLY A 32 0.02 5.63 -7.64
C GLY A 32 -0.64 6.88 -8.23
N TYR A 33 -1.82 6.70 -8.86
CA TYR A 33 -2.67 7.77 -9.32
C TYR A 33 -4.15 7.36 -9.33
N VAL A 34 -5.02 8.36 -9.33
CA VAL A 34 -6.47 8.22 -9.55
C VAL A 34 -6.80 8.90 -10.87
N ARG A 35 -7.68 8.31 -11.68
CA ARG A 35 -8.09 8.91 -12.95
C ARG A 35 -9.01 10.10 -12.72
N ALA A 36 -8.75 11.20 -13.43
CA ALA A 36 -9.68 12.31 -13.52
C ALA A 36 -11.01 11.87 -14.16
N THR A 37 -12.10 12.52 -13.80
CA THR A 37 -13.44 12.22 -14.32
C THR A 37 -14.08 13.45 -14.98
N PRO A 38 -14.75 13.26 -16.12
CA PRO A 38 -15.58 14.32 -16.70
C PRO A 38 -16.74 14.70 -15.76
N PRO A 39 -17.33 15.88 -15.92
CA PRO A 39 -18.56 16.26 -15.24
C PRO A 39 -19.67 15.23 -15.46
N GLY A 40 -20.43 14.91 -14.39
CA GLY A 40 -21.53 13.95 -14.44
C GLY A 40 -21.12 12.47 -14.31
N VAL A 41 -19.83 12.16 -14.31
CA VAL A 41 -19.34 10.79 -14.06
C VAL A 41 -19.10 10.59 -12.56
N SER A 42 -19.81 9.62 -11.97
CA SER A 42 -19.78 9.32 -10.52
C SER A 42 -18.85 8.17 -10.13
N SER A 43 -17.98 7.72 -11.05
CA SER A 43 -17.03 6.63 -10.77
C SER A 43 -15.66 6.91 -11.39
N SER A 44 -14.62 6.39 -10.74
CA SER A 44 -13.24 6.46 -11.21
C SER A 44 -12.48 5.19 -10.85
N ALA A 45 -11.25 5.09 -11.32
CA ALA A 45 -10.32 4.01 -10.98
C ALA A 45 -9.03 4.56 -10.42
N ALA A 46 -8.47 3.86 -9.42
CA ALA A 46 -7.14 4.13 -8.92
C ALA A 46 -6.21 2.94 -9.21
N TYR A 47 -4.98 3.27 -9.49
CA TYR A 47 -3.89 2.36 -9.83
C TYR A 47 -2.67 2.70 -8.98
N LEU A 48 -1.96 1.69 -8.49
CA LEU A 48 -0.77 1.86 -7.66
C LEU A 48 -0.06 0.52 -7.48
N THR A 49 1.19 0.57 -7.10
CA THR A 49 1.94 -0.59 -6.63
C THR A 49 2.02 -0.54 -5.09
N LEU A 50 1.61 -1.62 -4.42
CA LEU A 50 1.80 -1.84 -3.00
C LEU A 50 3.01 -2.76 -2.79
N LEU A 51 4.05 -2.29 -2.11
CA LEU A 51 5.19 -3.08 -1.70
C LEU A 51 5.09 -3.38 -0.20
N ASN A 52 5.17 -4.66 0.17
CA ASN A 52 5.13 -5.10 1.56
C ASN A 52 6.53 -5.33 2.12
N GLU A 53 7.13 -4.30 2.69
CA GLU A 53 8.44 -4.38 3.35
C GLU A 53 8.36 -4.81 4.84
N THR A 54 7.15 -5.16 5.33
CA THR A 54 6.94 -5.40 6.76
C THR A 54 7.47 -6.74 7.29
N GLY A 55 8.10 -7.57 6.50
CA GLY A 55 8.56 -8.89 6.94
C GLY A 55 7.44 -9.88 7.35
N LYS A 56 6.17 -9.48 7.25
CA LYS A 56 4.99 -10.30 7.56
C LYS A 56 4.00 -10.27 6.40
N ARG A 57 3.29 -11.37 6.20
CA ARG A 57 2.17 -11.44 5.26
C ARG A 57 1.11 -10.40 5.63
N ARG A 58 0.63 -9.64 4.66
CA ARG A 58 -0.47 -8.68 4.77
C ARG A 58 -1.67 -9.16 3.96
N VAL A 59 -2.86 -9.04 4.51
CA VAL A 59 -4.11 -9.34 3.80
C VAL A 59 -4.94 -8.06 3.79
N LEU A 60 -5.05 -7.44 2.62
CA LEU A 60 -5.89 -6.27 2.38
C LEU A 60 -7.34 -6.73 2.30
N VAL A 61 -8.22 -6.15 3.10
CA VAL A 61 -9.64 -6.53 3.20
C VAL A 61 -10.60 -5.42 2.82
N ALA A 62 -10.15 -4.16 2.88
CA ALA A 62 -10.97 -3.03 2.47
C ALA A 62 -10.11 -1.84 2.06
N VAL A 63 -10.66 -1.01 1.18
CA VAL A 63 -10.13 0.32 0.85
C VAL A 63 -11.28 1.30 0.96
N THR A 64 -11.03 2.47 1.53
CA THR A 64 -12.00 3.56 1.63
C THR A 64 -11.39 4.89 1.15
N SER A 65 -12.23 5.86 0.84
CA SER A 65 -11.84 7.22 0.47
C SER A 65 -12.87 8.21 0.99
N ASP A 66 -12.44 9.43 1.28
CA ASP A 66 -13.31 10.57 1.58
C ASP A 66 -14.05 11.14 0.36
N ARG A 67 -13.56 10.81 -0.85
CA ARG A 67 -14.10 11.30 -2.12
C ARG A 67 -15.14 10.38 -2.75
N ALA A 68 -15.30 9.14 -2.27
CA ALA A 68 -16.19 8.13 -2.84
C ALA A 68 -17.05 7.46 -1.75
N LYS A 69 -18.29 7.13 -2.08
CA LYS A 69 -19.17 6.38 -1.17
C LYS A 69 -18.65 4.96 -0.93
N GLN A 70 -17.98 4.38 -1.94
CA GLN A 70 -17.45 3.03 -1.88
C GLN A 70 -16.19 2.92 -2.75
N VAL A 71 -15.21 2.15 -2.26
CA VAL A 71 -14.05 1.72 -3.02
C VAL A 71 -14.02 0.19 -3.03
N MET A 72 -13.96 -0.40 -4.21
CA MET A 72 -13.95 -1.86 -4.40
C MET A 72 -12.68 -2.30 -5.09
N MET A 73 -12.14 -3.44 -4.69
CA MET A 73 -11.09 -4.12 -5.42
C MET A 73 -11.72 -4.96 -6.53
N HIS A 74 -11.31 -4.75 -7.77
CA HIS A 74 -11.77 -5.49 -8.93
C HIS A 74 -10.58 -6.08 -9.70
N GLN A 75 -10.85 -7.15 -10.42
CA GLN A 75 -9.94 -7.77 -11.36
C GLN A 75 -10.64 -7.95 -12.71
N ASN A 76 -10.00 -7.47 -13.77
CA ASN A 76 -10.42 -7.78 -15.13
C ASN A 76 -9.88 -9.15 -15.52
N GLN A 77 -10.77 -10.03 -16.00
CA GLN A 77 -10.43 -11.36 -16.49
C GLN A 77 -11.03 -11.56 -17.87
N TRP A 78 -10.26 -12.14 -18.77
CA TRP A 78 -10.75 -12.58 -20.06
C TRP A 78 -11.44 -13.93 -19.92
N GLN A 79 -12.68 -14.03 -20.40
CA GLN A 79 -13.41 -15.28 -20.53
C GLN A 79 -13.81 -15.47 -21.99
N GLY A 80 -13.00 -16.21 -22.75
CA GLY A 80 -13.06 -16.21 -24.20
C GLY A 80 -12.73 -14.82 -24.76
N ASP A 81 -13.61 -14.28 -25.61
CA ASP A 81 -13.45 -12.94 -26.21
C ASP A 81 -14.07 -11.81 -25.36
N MET A 82 -14.63 -12.13 -24.20
CA MET A 82 -15.26 -11.13 -23.32
C MET A 82 -14.40 -10.82 -22.11
N MET A 83 -14.25 -9.53 -21.82
CA MET A 83 -13.66 -9.08 -20.57
C MET A 83 -14.73 -9.00 -19.48
N GLN A 84 -14.50 -9.69 -18.37
CA GLN A 84 -15.35 -9.65 -17.19
C GLN A 84 -14.63 -9.00 -16.02
N MET A 85 -15.34 -8.16 -15.28
CA MET A 85 -14.87 -7.58 -14.05
C MET A 85 -15.36 -8.40 -12.86
N ARG A 86 -14.45 -8.87 -12.04
CA ARG A 86 -14.76 -9.65 -10.82
C ARG A 86 -14.41 -8.85 -9.58
N HIS A 87 -15.30 -8.89 -8.60
CA HIS A 87 -15.02 -8.35 -7.27
C HIS A 87 -14.00 -9.24 -6.53
N VAL A 88 -13.04 -8.60 -5.87
CA VAL A 88 -12.01 -9.24 -5.03
C VAL A 88 -12.24 -8.81 -3.60
N SER A 89 -12.66 -9.74 -2.74
CA SER A 89 -12.99 -9.45 -1.34
C SER A 89 -11.76 -9.29 -0.44
N GLN A 90 -10.66 -9.92 -0.79
CA GLN A 90 -9.40 -9.82 -0.06
C GLN A 90 -8.21 -10.09 -0.99
N LEU A 91 -7.07 -9.53 -0.63
CA LEU A 91 -5.84 -9.62 -1.39
C LEU A 91 -4.67 -9.87 -0.46
N GLU A 92 -3.93 -10.94 -0.73
CA GLU A 92 -2.77 -11.32 0.06
C GLU A 92 -1.47 -10.80 -0.56
N ILE A 93 -0.62 -10.16 0.25
CA ILE A 93 0.70 -9.67 -0.15
C ILE A 93 1.74 -10.31 0.77
N ALA A 94 2.57 -11.18 0.19
CA ALA A 94 3.65 -11.85 0.93
C ALA A 94 4.72 -10.85 1.40
N PRO A 95 5.55 -11.22 2.41
CA PRO A 95 6.68 -10.40 2.81
C PRO A 95 7.64 -10.15 1.66
N GLY A 96 8.07 -8.92 1.45
CA GLY A 96 8.96 -8.50 0.37
C GLY A 96 8.33 -8.52 -1.03
N ALA A 97 7.06 -8.89 -1.16
CA ALA A 97 6.37 -8.90 -2.44
C ALA A 97 5.71 -7.54 -2.73
N HIS A 98 5.57 -7.23 -4.00
CA HIS A 98 4.75 -6.15 -4.50
C HIS A 98 3.45 -6.68 -5.11
N PHE A 99 2.44 -5.84 -5.14
CA PHE A 99 1.18 -6.10 -5.80
C PHE A 99 0.74 -4.88 -6.61
N ASP A 100 0.42 -5.11 -7.89
CA ASP A 100 0.11 -4.05 -8.84
C ASP A 100 -1.39 -3.96 -9.09
N PHE A 101 -1.95 -2.78 -8.81
CA PHE A 101 -3.22 -2.34 -9.36
C PHE A 101 -2.93 -1.56 -10.63
N GLU A 102 -3.27 -2.15 -11.79
CA GLU A 102 -2.92 -1.60 -13.09
C GLU A 102 -4.08 -1.65 -14.10
N PRO A 103 -4.09 -0.77 -15.11
CA PRO A 103 -5.06 -0.81 -16.18
C PRO A 103 -5.08 -2.17 -16.88
N GLY A 104 -6.29 -2.74 -17.04
CA GLY A 104 -6.46 -4.06 -17.65
C GLY A 104 -6.31 -5.25 -16.70
N GLY A 105 -5.78 -5.04 -15.49
CA GLY A 105 -5.60 -6.03 -14.45
C GLY A 105 -6.46 -5.75 -13.21
N TYR A 106 -5.82 -5.85 -12.05
CA TYR A 106 -6.45 -5.42 -10.78
C TYR A 106 -6.54 -3.89 -10.72
N HIS A 107 -7.61 -3.38 -10.13
CA HIS A 107 -7.79 -1.94 -9.92
C HIS A 107 -8.70 -1.65 -8.73
N LEU A 108 -8.58 -0.46 -8.19
CA LEU A 108 -9.49 0.07 -7.19
C LEU A 108 -10.57 0.89 -7.89
N MET A 109 -11.83 0.47 -7.81
CA MET A 109 -12.95 1.21 -8.37
C MET A 109 -13.59 2.07 -7.30
N LEU A 110 -13.55 3.40 -7.50
CA LEU A 110 -14.21 4.41 -6.69
C LEU A 110 -15.60 4.65 -7.26
N THR A 111 -16.65 4.54 -6.44
CA THR A 111 -18.04 4.76 -6.87
C THR A 111 -18.76 5.72 -5.93
N GLY A 112 -19.79 6.38 -6.47
CA GLY A 112 -20.57 7.36 -5.72
C GLY A 112 -19.78 8.62 -5.39
N LEU A 113 -18.97 9.08 -6.36
CA LEU A 113 -18.29 10.39 -6.28
C LEU A 113 -19.34 11.50 -6.20
N ALA A 114 -19.24 12.36 -5.17
CA ALA A 114 -20.13 13.51 -5.02
C ALA A 114 -19.79 14.65 -5.99
N GLN A 115 -18.52 14.72 -6.40
CA GLN A 115 -17.98 15.73 -7.32
C GLN A 115 -16.98 15.07 -8.27
N PRO A 116 -16.79 15.59 -9.47
CA PRO A 116 -15.75 15.14 -10.39
C PRO A 116 -14.37 15.19 -9.72
N LEU A 117 -13.49 14.27 -10.12
CA LEU A 117 -12.07 14.32 -9.76
C LEU A 117 -11.32 15.09 -10.84
N VAL A 118 -10.73 16.22 -10.46
CA VAL A 118 -10.04 17.11 -11.40
C VAL A 118 -8.53 16.83 -11.34
N ALA A 119 -7.89 16.79 -12.52
CA ALA A 119 -6.44 16.63 -12.62
C ALA A 119 -5.70 17.69 -11.78
N GLY A 120 -4.69 17.29 -11.03
CA GLY A 120 -3.94 18.12 -10.09
C GLY A 120 -4.46 18.05 -8.65
N GLU A 121 -5.69 17.58 -8.41
CA GLU A 121 -6.17 17.27 -7.06
C GLU A 121 -5.46 16.04 -6.48
N ARG A 122 -5.71 15.78 -5.20
CA ARG A 122 -5.27 14.57 -4.51
C ARG A 122 -6.45 13.87 -3.86
N VAL A 123 -6.41 12.55 -3.85
CA VAL A 123 -7.42 11.68 -3.22
C VAL A 123 -6.73 10.87 -2.13
N LEU A 124 -7.30 10.91 -0.93
CA LEU A 124 -6.85 10.06 0.18
C LEU A 124 -7.52 8.69 0.06
N LEU A 125 -6.70 7.65 0.05
CA LEU A 125 -7.13 6.26 0.17
C LEU A 125 -6.63 5.69 1.49
N LYS A 126 -7.51 4.98 2.18
CA LYS A 126 -7.21 4.27 3.42
C LYS A 126 -7.37 2.78 3.20
N PHE A 127 -6.27 2.06 3.30
CA PHE A 127 -6.18 0.61 3.19
C PHE A 127 -6.35 -0.02 4.57
N ALA A 128 -7.25 -0.98 4.70
CA ALA A 128 -7.47 -1.73 5.94
C ALA A 128 -7.04 -3.19 5.75
N PHE A 129 -6.24 -3.67 6.68
CA PHE A 129 -5.71 -5.04 6.66
C PHE A 129 -6.38 -5.90 7.73
N GLN A 130 -6.40 -7.22 7.51
CA GLN A 130 -7.12 -8.20 8.34
C GLN A 130 -6.79 -8.12 9.84
N ARG A 131 -5.59 -7.67 10.21
CA ARG A 131 -5.15 -7.54 11.62
C ARG A 131 -5.53 -6.22 12.28
N GLY A 132 -6.34 -5.39 11.62
CA GLY A 132 -6.77 -4.09 12.12
C GLY A 132 -5.80 -2.95 11.78
N ASP A 133 -4.65 -3.24 11.17
CA ASP A 133 -3.72 -2.21 10.71
C ASP A 133 -4.35 -1.42 9.56
N THR A 134 -4.10 -0.13 9.52
CA THR A 134 -4.50 0.75 8.42
C THR A 134 -3.31 1.50 7.87
N TYR A 135 -3.33 1.77 6.56
CA TYR A 135 -2.34 2.58 5.88
C TYR A 135 -3.04 3.61 5.00
N GLU A 136 -2.61 4.86 5.09
CA GLU A 136 -3.20 5.97 4.33
C GLU A 136 -2.21 6.47 3.30
N VAL A 137 -2.70 6.69 2.08
CA VAL A 137 -1.91 7.25 1.00
C VAL A 137 -2.71 8.30 0.26
N SER A 138 -2.06 9.41 -0.08
CA SER A 138 -2.63 10.47 -0.89
C SER A 138 -2.09 10.35 -2.31
N LEU A 139 -2.97 10.05 -3.27
CA LEU A 139 -2.62 9.87 -4.68
C LEU A 139 -2.99 11.09 -5.51
N PRO A 140 -2.17 11.47 -6.50
CA PRO A 140 -2.53 12.52 -7.46
C PRO A 140 -3.66 12.06 -8.37
N VAL A 141 -4.52 13.00 -8.75
CA VAL A 141 -5.51 12.83 -9.83
C VAL A 141 -4.84 13.20 -11.14
N LEU A 142 -4.85 12.28 -12.12
CA LEU A 142 -4.23 12.47 -13.42
C LEU A 142 -5.23 12.26 -14.55
N ASP A 143 -5.06 13.02 -15.62
CA ASP A 143 -5.71 12.72 -16.91
C ASP A 143 -5.14 11.44 -17.53
N VAL A 144 -5.92 10.80 -18.39
CA VAL A 144 -5.53 9.52 -19.02
C VAL A 144 -4.22 9.66 -19.81
N GLY A 145 -4.00 10.79 -20.50
CA GLY A 145 -2.76 11.05 -21.24
C GLY A 145 -1.53 11.12 -20.32
N ALA A 146 -1.60 11.89 -19.24
CA ALA A 146 -0.51 12.03 -18.26
C ALA A 146 -0.20 10.72 -17.55
N ALA A 147 -1.21 9.87 -17.32
CA ALA A 147 -1.04 8.56 -16.71
C ALA A 147 -0.28 7.56 -17.59
N MET A 148 -0.39 7.69 -18.92
CA MET A 148 0.35 6.85 -19.88
C MET A 148 1.84 7.22 -19.93
N ASP A 149 2.18 8.50 -19.79
CA ASP A 149 3.56 8.97 -19.79
C ASP A 149 4.35 8.48 -18.57
N MET A 150 3.72 8.32 -17.42
CA MET A 150 4.35 7.77 -16.21
C MET A 150 4.79 6.30 -16.38
N LYS A 151 4.08 5.53 -17.22
CA LYS A 151 4.40 4.11 -17.46
C LYS A 151 5.54 3.90 -18.48
N GLY A 152 5.86 4.93 -19.28
CA GLY A 152 6.90 4.88 -20.31
C GLY A 152 8.31 5.24 -19.84
N GLN A 153 8.53 5.54 -18.56
CA GLN A 153 9.83 5.98 -18.01
C GLN A 153 10.62 4.87 -17.31
N HIS A 154 10.46 3.62 -17.74
CA HIS A 154 11.24 2.46 -17.23
C HIS A 154 12.08 1.83 -18.30
#